data_86d408457e2f9f5658b2aa5360ea240e
#
_entry.id   86d408457e2f9f5658b2aa5360ea240e
#
_cell.length_a   1.000
_cell.length_b   1.000
_cell.length_c   1.000
_cell.angle_alpha   90.00
_cell.angle_beta   90.00
_cell.angle_gamma   90.00
#
_symmetry.space_group_name_H-M   'P 1'
#
loop_
_entity.id
_entity.type
_entity.pdbx_description
1 polymer ?
#
loop_
_entity_poly.entity_id
_entity_poly.type
_entity_poly.pdbx_seq_one_letter_code
_entity_poly.pdbx_strand_id
1 'polypeptide(L)'
;MAIVINGSGTLTGVSVGGLPNGIVDTDMLADDAVTAPKLGSKTFTSYAIICDQKAQNTSGGTFTSGAWRKRDLNTEIADPDGIVSINTDSQFTLQAGSYLIKATCPVYAVDRHQAKLVNATDSTDVAFGTSQYSRNAYTVEGRSIIVCRVTISSAKDFEINHRCESTMATYGFGIENNLGVEKYTVVEIYKEA
;
A
#
# COMPACT_ATOMS: atom_id res chain seq x y z
N MET A 1 39.43 18.94 -29.14
CA MET A 1 39.15 17.78 -30.01
C MET A 1 37.85 18.09 -30.74
N ALA A 2 37.79 17.94 -32.05
CA ALA A 2 36.57 18.20 -32.80
C ALA A 2 35.64 16.98 -32.70
N ILE A 3 34.34 17.21 -32.54
CA ILE A 3 33.32 16.15 -32.64
C ILE A 3 33.16 15.85 -34.12
N VAL A 4 33.35 14.61 -34.52
CA VAL A 4 33.20 14.15 -35.91
C VAL A 4 31.92 13.33 -36.00
N ILE A 5 31.00 13.80 -36.87
CA ILE A 5 29.80 13.04 -37.26
C ILE A 5 30.12 12.40 -38.60
N ASN A 6 30.19 11.07 -38.66
CA ASN A 6 30.42 10.36 -39.92
C ASN A 6 29.08 10.05 -40.63
N GLY A 7 29.13 9.68 -41.91
CA GLY A 7 27.95 9.44 -42.74
C GLY A 7 27.08 8.23 -42.30
N SER A 8 27.50 7.45 -41.30
CA SER A 8 26.71 6.36 -40.67
C SER A 8 25.95 6.84 -39.40
N GLY A 9 26.02 8.12 -39.08
CA GLY A 9 25.33 8.69 -37.93
C GLY A 9 25.99 8.40 -36.56
N THR A 10 27.23 7.90 -36.58
CA THR A 10 27.95 7.60 -35.33
C THR A 10 28.70 8.85 -34.82
N LEU A 11 28.45 9.24 -33.58
CA LEU A 11 29.22 10.27 -32.87
C LEU A 11 30.41 9.59 -32.15
N THR A 12 31.63 10.03 -32.50
CA THR A 12 32.85 9.56 -31.80
C THR A 12 33.56 10.74 -31.14
N GLY A 13 34.22 10.51 -30.02
CA GLY A 13 34.98 11.54 -29.31
C GLY A 13 34.18 12.33 -28.26
N VAL A 14 32.95 11.95 -28.01
CA VAL A 14 32.17 12.50 -26.90
C VAL A 14 32.41 11.67 -25.66
N SER A 15 33.03 12.25 -24.61
CA SER A 15 33.21 11.63 -23.29
C SER A 15 31.95 11.82 -22.44
N VAL A 16 31.83 11.04 -21.35
CA VAL A 16 30.75 11.25 -20.38
C VAL A 16 30.78 12.70 -19.87
N GLY A 17 29.64 13.39 -19.98
CA GLY A 17 29.53 14.84 -19.69
C GLY A 17 30.01 15.77 -20.81
N GLY A 18 30.36 15.24 -21.98
CA GLY A 18 30.89 16.04 -23.11
C GLY A 18 29.84 16.80 -23.91
N LEU A 19 28.55 16.60 -23.64
CA LEU A 19 27.46 17.40 -24.21
C LEU A 19 27.00 18.44 -23.20
N PRO A 20 26.87 19.72 -23.58
CA PRO A 20 26.26 20.72 -22.71
C PRO A 20 24.83 20.37 -22.29
N ASN A 21 24.39 20.90 -21.14
CA ASN A 21 23.01 20.72 -20.69
C ASN A 21 22.00 21.26 -21.71
N GLY A 22 20.96 20.47 -21.98
CA GLY A 22 19.85 20.87 -22.87
C GLY A 22 20.09 20.63 -24.35
N ILE A 23 21.18 19.94 -24.74
CA ILE A 23 21.43 19.59 -26.16
C ILE A 23 20.66 18.34 -26.59
N VAL A 24 20.34 17.42 -25.65
CA VAL A 24 19.53 16.25 -25.95
C VAL A 24 18.09 16.55 -25.56
N ASP A 25 17.21 16.64 -26.54
CA ASP A 25 15.77 16.78 -26.36
C ASP A 25 15.03 15.45 -26.63
N THR A 26 13.70 15.48 -26.48
CA THR A 26 12.86 14.29 -26.63
C THR A 26 12.91 13.67 -28.02
N ASP A 27 13.09 14.49 -29.05
CA ASP A 27 13.11 14.05 -30.45
C ASP A 27 14.45 13.36 -30.84
N MET A 28 15.47 13.54 -29.98
CA MET A 28 16.79 12.90 -30.17
C MET A 28 16.87 11.54 -29.47
N LEU A 29 15.88 11.19 -28.65
CA LEU A 29 15.79 9.91 -27.94
C LEU A 29 14.82 9.01 -28.68
N ALA A 30 15.30 7.86 -29.17
CA ALA A 30 14.41 6.84 -29.68
C ALA A 30 13.46 6.36 -28.56
N ASP A 31 12.28 5.86 -28.94
CA ASP A 31 11.36 5.23 -28.00
C ASP A 31 12.13 4.16 -27.20
N ASP A 32 11.90 4.13 -25.88
CA ASP A 32 12.58 3.24 -24.93
C ASP A 32 14.11 3.42 -24.80
N ALA A 33 14.71 4.46 -25.38
CA ALA A 33 16.15 4.73 -25.23
C ALA A 33 16.56 5.00 -23.77
N VAL A 34 15.66 5.59 -22.94
CA VAL A 34 15.85 5.80 -21.52
C VAL A 34 15.04 4.75 -20.74
N THR A 35 15.64 3.61 -20.51
CA THR A 35 15.03 2.53 -19.74
C THR A 35 15.03 2.83 -18.23
N ALA A 36 14.17 2.17 -17.48
CA ALA A 36 14.07 2.33 -16.03
C ALA A 36 15.42 2.27 -15.27
N PRO A 37 16.36 1.38 -15.59
CA PRO A 37 17.69 1.38 -14.98
C PRO A 37 18.53 2.63 -15.26
N LYS A 38 18.26 3.33 -16.37
CA LYS A 38 18.99 4.57 -16.76
C LYS A 38 18.45 5.82 -16.09
N LEU A 39 17.24 5.76 -15.53
CA LEU A 39 16.60 6.89 -14.83
C LEU A 39 17.12 7.09 -13.40
N GLY A 40 18.09 6.31 -12.96
CA GLY A 40 18.51 6.27 -11.56
C GLY A 40 17.52 5.51 -10.68
N SER A 41 17.69 5.55 -9.36
CA SER A 41 16.81 4.83 -8.45
C SER A 41 15.38 5.38 -8.53
N LYS A 42 14.44 4.53 -8.91
CA LYS A 42 13.02 4.81 -8.71
C LYS A 42 12.75 4.80 -7.20
N THR A 43 11.85 5.66 -6.74
CA THR A 43 11.39 5.59 -5.34
C THR A 43 10.65 4.29 -5.08
N PHE A 44 9.80 3.86 -6.04
CA PHE A 44 9.08 2.59 -5.99
C PHE A 44 9.22 1.85 -7.32
N THR A 45 9.37 0.52 -7.24
CA THR A 45 9.47 -0.38 -8.41
C THR A 45 8.14 -1.00 -8.77
N SER A 46 7.26 -1.18 -7.78
CA SER A 46 5.96 -1.80 -7.94
C SER A 46 4.99 -1.37 -6.85
N TYR A 47 3.70 -1.69 -7.04
CA TYR A 47 2.67 -1.45 -6.04
C TYR A 47 1.61 -2.55 -6.05
N ALA A 48 0.91 -2.68 -4.92
CA ALA A 48 -0.29 -3.50 -4.81
C ALA A 48 -1.36 -2.79 -3.95
N ILE A 49 -2.62 -3.07 -4.22
CA ILE A 49 -3.76 -2.58 -3.43
C ILE A 49 -4.65 -3.77 -3.11
N ILE A 50 -4.83 -4.03 -1.83
CA ILE A 50 -5.71 -5.08 -1.31
C ILE A 50 -6.76 -4.48 -0.38
N CYS A 51 -7.91 -5.13 -0.23
CA CYS A 51 -8.97 -4.62 0.63
C CYS A 51 -9.87 -5.71 1.21
N ASP A 52 -10.68 -5.31 2.19
CA ASP A 52 -11.91 -5.97 2.57
C ASP A 52 -13.02 -5.46 1.66
N GLN A 53 -13.46 -6.27 0.70
CA GLN A 53 -14.56 -5.98 -0.19
C GLN A 53 -15.74 -6.91 0.09
N LYS A 54 -16.93 -6.32 0.21
CA LYS A 54 -18.17 -7.05 0.42
C LYS A 54 -19.21 -6.67 -0.65
N ALA A 55 -20.21 -7.49 -0.80
CA ALA A 55 -21.33 -7.18 -1.70
C ALA A 55 -22.08 -5.93 -1.21
N GLN A 56 -22.76 -5.24 -2.14
CA GLN A 56 -23.66 -4.16 -1.79
C GLN A 56 -24.60 -4.60 -0.65
N ASN A 57 -24.94 -3.70 0.26
CA ASN A 57 -25.82 -3.96 1.39
C ASN A 57 -25.20 -4.88 2.48
N THR A 58 -23.90 -5.02 2.52
CA THR A 58 -23.20 -5.86 3.52
C THR A 58 -22.27 -5.00 4.37
N SER A 59 -22.58 -4.89 5.66
CA SER A 59 -21.78 -4.14 6.64
C SER A 59 -20.39 -4.75 6.86
N GLY A 60 -19.46 -3.98 7.41
CA GLY A 60 -18.10 -4.40 7.72
C GLY A 60 -18.02 -5.49 8.80
N GLY A 61 -19.07 -5.66 9.60
CA GLY A 61 -19.14 -6.69 10.64
C GLY A 61 -19.00 -6.16 12.05
N THR A 62 -19.23 -7.05 13.03
CA THR A 62 -19.16 -6.75 14.46
C THR A 62 -17.74 -6.47 14.90
N PHE A 63 -17.52 -5.33 15.56
CA PHE A 63 -16.26 -5.01 16.21
C PHE A 63 -16.39 -5.15 17.73
N THR A 64 -15.92 -6.26 18.27
CA THR A 64 -15.97 -6.56 19.71
C THR A 64 -14.79 -5.95 20.43
N SER A 65 -15.05 -5.16 21.47
CA SER A 65 -14.04 -4.54 22.33
C SER A 65 -13.23 -5.54 23.17
N GLY A 66 -12.27 -5.07 23.94
CA GLY A 66 -11.51 -5.85 24.92
C GLY A 66 -10.25 -6.53 24.37
N ALA A 67 -10.12 -6.73 23.06
CA ALA A 67 -8.94 -7.34 22.44
C ALA A 67 -8.61 -6.72 21.08
N TRP A 68 -7.40 -6.96 20.59
CA TRP A 68 -7.06 -6.74 19.20
C TRP A 68 -7.82 -7.71 18.32
N ARG A 69 -8.48 -7.21 17.28
CA ARG A 69 -9.26 -8.00 16.32
C ARG A 69 -8.65 -7.86 14.94
N LYS A 70 -8.47 -8.96 14.25
CA LYS A 70 -7.99 -8.97 12.87
C LYS A 70 -9.06 -8.36 11.97
N ARG A 71 -8.61 -7.54 11.01
CA ARG A 71 -9.44 -6.99 9.93
C ARG A 71 -9.49 -7.97 8.78
N ASP A 72 -10.65 -8.10 8.14
CA ASP A 72 -10.76 -8.87 6.91
C ASP A 72 -9.95 -8.22 5.78
N LEU A 73 -9.30 -9.05 4.98
CA LEU A 73 -8.68 -8.75 3.71
C LEU A 73 -8.99 -9.91 2.78
N ASN A 74 -9.71 -9.68 1.69
CA ASN A 74 -10.23 -10.74 0.85
C ASN A 74 -10.15 -10.46 -0.65
N THR A 75 -9.78 -9.25 -1.04
CA THR A 75 -9.78 -8.83 -2.44
C THR A 75 -8.51 -8.10 -2.79
N GLU A 76 -7.87 -8.55 -3.86
CA GLU A 76 -6.79 -7.85 -4.53
C GLU A 76 -7.39 -6.96 -5.62
N ILE A 77 -7.19 -5.65 -5.50
CA ILE A 77 -7.70 -4.66 -6.47
C ILE A 77 -6.69 -4.47 -7.60
N ALA A 78 -5.41 -4.42 -7.26
CA ALA A 78 -4.32 -4.24 -8.18
C ALA A 78 -3.04 -4.85 -7.62
N ASP A 79 -2.34 -5.64 -8.43
CA ASP A 79 -0.99 -6.13 -8.19
C ASP A 79 -0.34 -6.51 -9.53
N PRO A 80 0.09 -5.53 -10.34
CA PRO A 80 0.57 -5.79 -11.69
C PRO A 80 1.82 -6.67 -11.74
N ASP A 81 2.58 -6.73 -10.66
CA ASP A 81 3.86 -7.45 -10.61
C ASP A 81 3.86 -8.64 -9.62
N GLY A 82 2.73 -8.98 -9.04
CA GLY A 82 2.60 -10.11 -8.12
C GLY A 82 3.42 -9.95 -6.83
N ILE A 83 3.42 -8.77 -6.22
CA ILE A 83 4.21 -8.50 -5.02
C ILE A 83 3.51 -8.89 -3.71
N VAL A 84 2.21 -9.17 -3.75
CA VAL A 84 1.39 -9.55 -2.60
C VAL A 84 0.60 -10.83 -2.90
N SER A 85 0.28 -11.59 -1.89
CA SER A 85 -0.76 -12.64 -1.95
C SER A 85 -1.58 -12.61 -0.67
N ILE A 86 -2.91 -12.76 -0.78
CA ILE A 86 -3.82 -12.84 0.37
C ILE A 86 -4.11 -14.31 0.66
N ASN A 87 -3.99 -14.71 1.93
CA ASN A 87 -4.35 -16.05 2.37
C ASN A 87 -5.77 -16.09 2.97
N THR A 88 -6.25 -17.30 3.28
CA THR A 88 -7.60 -17.53 3.83
C THR A 88 -7.82 -16.95 5.23
N ASP A 89 -6.74 -16.60 5.92
CA ASP A 89 -6.78 -16.01 7.27
C ASP A 89 -6.79 -14.48 7.27
N SER A 90 -7.09 -13.85 6.13
CA SER A 90 -7.04 -12.39 5.97
C SER A 90 -5.65 -11.80 6.30
N GLN A 91 -4.61 -12.57 6.03
CA GLN A 91 -3.22 -12.13 6.06
C GLN A 91 -2.73 -11.90 4.64
N PHE A 92 -1.71 -11.09 4.49
CA PHE A 92 -1.05 -10.90 3.20
C PHE A 92 0.44 -11.18 3.31
N THR A 93 0.95 -11.92 2.34
CA THR A 93 2.36 -12.31 2.25
C THR A 93 3.11 -11.33 1.37
N LEU A 94 4.27 -10.83 1.84
CA LEU A 94 5.24 -10.07 1.07
C LEU A 94 6.55 -10.84 0.96
N GLN A 95 7.19 -10.80 -0.20
CA GLN A 95 8.52 -11.37 -0.43
C GLN A 95 9.62 -10.47 0.16
N ALA A 96 10.88 -10.95 0.19
CA ALA A 96 12.02 -10.12 0.61
C ALA A 96 12.05 -8.79 -0.14
N GLY A 97 12.33 -7.70 0.58
CA GLY A 97 12.33 -6.34 0.03
C GLY A 97 12.03 -5.26 1.07
N SER A 98 11.99 -4.03 0.59
CA SER A 98 11.57 -2.86 1.35
C SER A 98 10.26 -2.34 0.80
N TYR A 99 9.34 -1.99 1.69
CA TYR A 99 7.98 -1.60 1.34
C TYR A 99 7.53 -0.38 2.15
N LEU A 100 6.88 0.58 1.50
CA LEU A 100 6.02 1.55 2.15
C LEU A 100 4.61 0.98 2.17
N ILE A 101 4.03 0.84 3.36
CA ILE A 101 2.68 0.30 3.57
C ILE A 101 1.81 1.38 4.18
N LYS A 102 0.64 1.60 3.59
CA LYS A 102 -0.40 2.46 4.12
C LYS A 102 -1.69 1.66 4.25
N ALA A 103 -2.30 1.63 5.43
CA ALA A 103 -3.59 1.01 5.64
C ALA A 103 -4.60 2.01 6.20
N THR A 104 -5.80 2.00 5.64
CA THR A 104 -6.93 2.80 6.11
C THR A 104 -8.00 1.85 6.68
N CYS A 105 -8.30 2.02 7.97
CA CYS A 105 -9.15 1.11 8.75
C CYS A 105 -10.37 1.86 9.28
N PRO A 106 -11.51 1.83 8.57
CA PRO A 106 -12.73 2.49 9.01
C PRO A 106 -13.38 1.80 10.20
N VAL A 107 -14.13 2.54 10.97
CA VAL A 107 -15.00 2.06 12.05
C VAL A 107 -16.27 2.91 12.12
N TYR A 108 -17.27 2.38 12.82
CA TYR A 108 -18.52 3.08 13.08
C TYR A 108 -18.87 2.95 14.57
N ALA A 109 -19.01 4.09 15.27
CA ALA A 109 -19.54 4.22 16.62
C ALA A 109 -18.91 3.26 17.67
N VAL A 110 -17.58 3.24 17.81
CA VAL A 110 -16.84 2.29 18.68
C VAL A 110 -16.02 2.98 19.79
N ASP A 111 -16.21 4.30 19.99
CA ASP A 111 -15.46 5.16 20.90
C ASP A 111 -13.96 5.22 20.51
N ARG A 112 -13.03 5.11 21.47
CA ARG A 112 -11.59 5.13 21.16
C ARG A 112 -11.17 3.90 20.40
N HIS A 113 -10.39 4.11 19.36
CA HIS A 113 -9.90 2.99 18.56
C HIS A 113 -8.54 3.29 17.94
N GLN A 114 -7.80 2.23 17.61
CA GLN A 114 -6.51 2.30 16.94
C GLN A 114 -6.23 1.00 16.21
N ALA A 115 -5.75 1.09 14.98
CA ALA A 115 -5.28 -0.05 14.21
C ALA A 115 -3.76 -0.23 14.37
N LYS A 116 -3.24 -1.40 14.02
CA LYS A 116 -1.81 -1.69 13.92
C LYS A 116 -1.53 -2.69 12.79
N LEU A 117 -0.35 -2.58 12.22
CA LEU A 117 0.23 -3.61 11.35
C LEU A 117 1.01 -4.59 12.21
N VAL A 118 0.79 -5.87 12.01
CA VAL A 118 1.47 -6.97 12.70
C VAL A 118 2.19 -7.83 11.67
N ASN A 119 3.43 -8.18 11.94
CA ASN A 119 4.10 -9.29 11.27
C ASN A 119 3.62 -10.58 11.93
N ALA A 120 2.73 -11.28 11.27
CA ALA A 120 2.10 -12.49 11.79
C ALA A 120 3.08 -13.66 11.87
N THR A 121 4.04 -13.75 10.94
CA THR A 121 5.09 -14.77 10.95
C THR A 121 5.95 -14.71 12.22
N ASP A 122 6.35 -13.50 12.62
CA ASP A 122 7.24 -13.30 13.77
C ASP A 122 6.47 -12.90 15.05
N SER A 123 5.14 -12.76 14.96
CA SER A 123 4.25 -12.34 16.06
C SER A 123 4.68 -10.99 16.68
N THR A 124 5.07 -10.04 15.85
CA THR A 124 5.57 -8.72 16.30
C THR A 124 4.73 -7.58 15.77
N ASP A 125 4.52 -6.55 16.61
CA ASP A 125 3.90 -5.31 16.20
C ASP A 125 4.89 -4.50 15.35
N VAL A 126 4.49 -4.13 14.13
CA VAL A 126 5.33 -3.37 13.19
C VAL A 126 5.10 -1.88 13.34
N ALA A 127 3.84 -1.46 13.32
CA ALA A 127 3.49 -0.05 13.42
C ALA A 127 2.07 0.13 13.95
N PHE A 128 1.88 1.19 14.74
CA PHE A 128 0.56 1.63 15.17
C PHE A 128 0.04 2.73 14.24
N GLY A 129 -1.24 2.67 13.95
CA GLY A 129 -1.97 3.71 13.23
C GLY A 129 -2.34 4.89 14.11
N THR A 130 -3.04 5.84 13.53
CA THR A 130 -3.54 7.02 14.25
C THR A 130 -4.54 6.64 15.35
N SER A 131 -4.39 7.24 16.53
CA SER A 131 -5.39 7.17 17.59
C SER A 131 -6.61 7.98 17.20
N GLN A 132 -7.80 7.40 17.31
CA GLN A 132 -9.05 8.01 16.86
C GLN A 132 -10.17 7.84 17.89
N TYR A 133 -11.22 8.65 17.75
CA TYR A 133 -12.41 8.58 18.57
C TYR A 133 -13.67 8.70 17.71
N SER A 134 -14.42 7.60 17.63
CA SER A 134 -15.69 7.49 16.90
C SER A 134 -16.81 7.24 17.90
N ARG A 135 -17.38 8.33 18.43
CA ARG A 135 -18.27 8.31 19.58
C ARG A 135 -19.49 7.41 19.39
N ASN A 136 -19.65 6.43 20.27
CA ASN A 136 -20.74 5.44 20.20
C ASN A 136 -22.15 6.08 20.33
N ALA A 137 -22.28 7.13 21.15
CA ALA A 137 -23.57 7.82 21.36
C ALA A 137 -24.06 8.60 20.14
N TYR A 138 -23.24 8.82 19.14
CA TYR A 138 -23.57 9.50 17.90
C TYR A 138 -23.07 8.66 16.74
N THR A 139 -23.85 8.48 15.72
CA THR A 139 -23.53 7.74 14.49
C THR A 139 -22.34 8.38 13.75
N VAL A 140 -21.13 8.17 14.26
CA VAL A 140 -19.90 8.80 13.75
C VAL A 140 -18.97 7.73 13.22
N GLU A 141 -18.52 7.91 12.00
CA GLU A 141 -17.45 7.15 11.40
C GLU A 141 -16.08 7.70 11.82
N GLY A 142 -15.11 6.80 11.97
CA GLY A 142 -13.71 7.13 12.20
C GLY A 142 -12.81 6.27 11.32
N ARG A 143 -11.54 6.67 11.18
CA ARG A 143 -10.55 5.90 10.43
C ARG A 143 -9.21 5.96 11.13
N SER A 144 -8.68 4.81 11.55
CA SER A 144 -7.29 4.70 11.95
C SER A 144 -6.44 4.46 10.70
N ILE A 145 -5.39 5.26 10.53
CA ILE A 145 -4.51 5.21 9.36
C ILE A 145 -3.14 4.75 9.83
N ILE A 146 -2.62 3.69 9.22
CA ILE A 146 -1.26 3.19 9.41
C ILE A 146 -0.43 3.67 8.23
N VAL A 147 0.77 4.18 8.49
CA VAL A 147 1.79 4.48 7.48
C VAL A 147 3.13 4.05 8.04
N CYS A 148 3.79 3.11 7.38
CA CYS A 148 5.09 2.65 7.83
C CYS A 148 5.95 2.11 6.70
N ARG A 149 7.26 2.08 6.93
CA ARG A 149 8.23 1.39 6.10
C ARG A 149 8.60 0.07 6.74
N VAL A 150 8.65 -1.00 5.94
CA VAL A 150 9.04 -2.35 6.36
C VAL A 150 10.17 -2.85 5.47
N THR A 151 11.20 -3.43 6.05
CA THR A 151 12.26 -4.15 5.32
C THR A 151 12.34 -5.57 5.84
N ILE A 152 12.21 -6.54 4.94
CA ILE A 152 12.22 -7.97 5.26
C ILE A 152 13.21 -8.71 4.36
N SER A 153 13.93 -9.67 4.94
CA SER A 153 14.95 -10.47 4.23
C SER A 153 14.42 -11.80 3.68
N SER A 154 13.21 -12.17 4.05
CA SER A 154 12.51 -13.38 3.55
C SER A 154 11.02 -13.12 3.50
N ALA A 155 10.26 -14.01 2.87
CA ALA A 155 8.80 -13.94 2.85
C ALA A 155 8.20 -13.89 4.25
N LYS A 156 7.27 -12.97 4.49
CA LYS A 156 6.57 -12.77 5.76
C LYS A 156 5.09 -12.51 5.54
N ASP A 157 4.28 -13.02 6.45
CA ASP A 157 2.85 -12.75 6.52
C ASP A 157 2.58 -11.56 7.44
N PHE A 158 1.72 -10.68 6.99
CA PHE A 158 1.27 -9.51 7.72
C PHE A 158 -0.25 -9.52 7.89
N GLU A 159 -0.72 -8.89 8.95
CA GLU A 159 -2.14 -8.68 9.19
C GLU A 159 -2.42 -7.30 9.78
N ILE A 160 -3.63 -6.81 9.58
CA ILE A 160 -4.11 -5.59 10.21
C ILE A 160 -4.94 -5.97 11.44
N ASN A 161 -4.48 -5.55 12.61
CA ASN A 161 -5.23 -5.68 13.85
C ASN A 161 -5.81 -4.33 14.28
N HIS A 162 -7.01 -4.34 14.85
CA HIS A 162 -7.71 -3.14 15.30
C HIS A 162 -8.29 -3.37 16.69
N ARG A 163 -8.22 -2.37 17.56
CA ARG A 163 -8.80 -2.42 18.91
C ARG A 163 -9.72 -1.23 19.11
N CYS A 164 -10.85 -1.46 19.77
CA CYS A 164 -11.82 -0.43 20.14
C CYS A 164 -12.19 -0.50 21.62
N GLU A 165 -12.76 0.60 22.12
CA GLU A 165 -13.23 0.74 23.49
C GLU A 165 -14.63 0.14 23.67
N SER A 166 -15.55 0.40 22.74
CA SER A 166 -16.94 -0.05 22.79
C SER A 166 -17.24 -1.04 21.68
N THR A 167 -17.98 -2.10 22.00
CA THR A 167 -18.48 -3.06 21.02
C THR A 167 -19.59 -2.45 20.19
N MET A 168 -19.50 -2.56 18.87
CA MET A 168 -20.56 -2.25 17.93
C MET A 168 -20.88 -3.48 17.08
N ALA A 169 -22.11 -4.00 17.26
CA ALA A 169 -22.60 -5.14 16.48
C ALA A 169 -22.88 -4.72 15.04
N THR A 170 -22.66 -5.60 14.10
CA THR A 170 -22.98 -5.47 12.66
C THR A 170 -22.17 -4.40 11.94
N TYR A 171 -22.06 -3.18 12.47
CA TYR A 171 -21.49 -2.01 11.77
C TYR A 171 -20.09 -1.61 12.26
N GLY A 172 -19.57 -2.26 13.28
CA GLY A 172 -18.39 -1.79 13.99
C GLY A 172 -17.14 -1.63 13.13
N PHE A 173 -16.94 -2.47 12.14
CA PHE A 173 -15.86 -2.36 11.16
C PHE A 173 -16.17 -1.48 9.95
N GLY A 174 -17.33 -0.82 9.94
CA GLY A 174 -17.83 0.09 8.91
C GLY A 174 -19.29 -0.19 8.59
N ILE A 175 -20.05 0.87 8.33
CA ILE A 175 -21.44 0.78 7.89
C ILE A 175 -21.50 0.73 6.36
N GLU A 176 -22.42 -0.04 5.81
CA GLU A 176 -22.71 -0.08 4.39
C GLU A 176 -23.36 1.24 3.92
N ASN A 177 -23.05 1.67 2.71
CA ASN A 177 -23.69 2.83 2.12
C ASN A 177 -24.62 2.49 0.95
N ASN A 178 -24.66 1.24 0.50
CA ASN A 178 -25.60 0.68 -0.46
C ASN A 178 -25.57 1.30 -1.88
N LEU A 179 -24.48 1.93 -2.26
CA LEU A 179 -24.32 2.57 -3.57
C LEU A 179 -23.62 1.67 -4.59
N GLY A 180 -23.05 0.56 -4.14
CA GLY A 180 -22.29 -0.39 -4.97
C GLY A 180 -21.61 -1.44 -4.10
N VAL A 181 -20.46 -1.96 -4.53
CA VAL A 181 -19.64 -2.82 -3.67
C VAL A 181 -19.14 -2.03 -2.47
N GLU A 182 -19.20 -2.66 -1.30
CA GLU A 182 -18.73 -2.06 -0.05
C GLU A 182 -17.23 -2.35 0.13
N LYS A 183 -16.46 -1.31 0.47
CA LYS A 183 -15.02 -1.45 0.77
C LYS A 183 -14.72 -0.85 2.13
N TYR A 184 -14.08 -1.64 2.97
CA TYR A 184 -13.76 -1.25 4.34
C TYR A 184 -12.26 -1.03 4.54
N THR A 185 -11.51 -2.04 5.00
CA THR A 185 -10.06 -1.90 5.12
C THR A 185 -9.43 -1.85 3.74
N VAL A 186 -8.59 -0.86 3.49
CA VAL A 186 -7.79 -0.76 2.27
C VAL A 186 -6.32 -0.70 2.65
N VAL A 187 -5.49 -1.53 2.04
CA VAL A 187 -4.03 -1.54 2.22
C VAL A 187 -3.36 -1.24 0.89
N GLU A 188 -2.59 -0.18 0.86
CA GLU A 188 -1.74 0.25 -0.24
C GLU A 188 -0.29 -0.17 0.07
N ILE A 189 0.36 -0.88 -0.84
CA ILE A 189 1.69 -1.45 -0.67
C ILE A 189 2.55 -1.00 -1.84
N TYR A 190 3.67 -0.33 -1.54
CA TYR A 190 4.60 0.17 -2.54
C TYR A 190 5.97 -0.46 -2.29
N LYS A 191 6.46 -1.24 -3.24
CA LYS A 191 7.79 -1.84 -3.18
C LYS A 191 8.85 -0.82 -3.58
N GLU A 192 9.80 -0.60 -2.70
CA GLU A 192 10.94 0.29 -2.97
C GLU A 192 11.93 -0.35 -3.96
N ALA A 193 12.77 0.52 -4.58
CA ALA A 193 13.80 0.12 -5.53
C ALA A 193 14.98 -0.58 -4.85
#